data_53b80c188b9e45566e374ec5402d7731
#
_entry.id   53b80c188b9e45566e374ec5402d7731
#
_cell.length_a   1.000
_cell.length_b   1.000
_cell.length_c   1.000
_cell.angle_alpha   90.00
_cell.angle_beta   90.00
_cell.angle_gamma   90.00
#
_symmetry.space_group_name_H-M   'P 1'
#
loop_
_entity.id
_entity.type
_entity.pdbx_description
1 polymer ?
#
loop_
_entity_poly.entity_id
_entity_poly.type
_entity_poly.pdbx_seq_one_letter_code
_entity_poly.pdbx_strand_id
1 'polypeptide(L)'
;IAQCLVGSEMCIRDSSTTALDKQTITGGLEYYRESLFSDKFETGVKENKSQWYATAFLQDDWSINKQFSVIAGLRCDYHEKYGTNLTPKASVMYKIFPFTVRFNYARGYRSPSIKELYMNWDHLGMFWIYGNSKLKPETNNYISLSGEYVNSWININANVYSNWFRNKIEGMWSNDQTELHYINIGKSRLAGVETMCKIQINRHINVHGAYNYLYTSKDADGVRLSSSSPHSGNIRAEYNTRIPRYATVVNLSGNIMGKKKFDVLDELEIDGKKVEAYYQAKVNPYCLWDLTVSQYIMQNLRITAGITNLFDYTSDRVTFNTSTSPGRNYFIACNYTL
;
A
#
# COMPACT_ATOMS: atom_id res chain seq x y z
N ILE A 1 7.93 -23.65 20.42
CA ILE A 1 7.38 -24.35 19.24
C ILE A 1 6.14 -23.58 18.85
N ALA A 2 6.19 -22.80 17.78
CA ALA A 2 5.03 -22.13 17.24
C ALA A 2 4.02 -23.22 16.82
N GLN A 3 2.88 -23.30 17.51
CA GLN A 3 1.77 -24.11 17.04
C GLN A 3 1.28 -23.48 15.74
N CYS A 4 1.65 -24.10 14.63
CA CYS A 4 1.30 -23.61 13.31
C CYS A 4 -0.21 -23.66 13.14
N LEU A 5 -0.80 -22.53 12.77
CA LEU A 5 -2.12 -22.46 12.15
C LEU A 5 -2.08 -23.31 10.90
N VAL A 6 -2.86 -24.40 10.84
CA VAL A 6 -2.98 -25.22 9.65
C VAL A 6 -4.13 -24.66 8.83
N GLY A 7 -3.79 -23.84 7.83
CA GLY A 7 -4.72 -23.35 6.83
C GLY A 7 -4.50 -24.06 5.50
N SER A 8 -5.56 -24.37 4.78
CA SER A 8 -5.51 -24.78 3.39
C SER A 8 -6.27 -23.78 2.53
N GLU A 9 -5.63 -23.32 1.48
CA GLU A 9 -6.24 -22.50 0.43
C GLU A 9 -6.26 -23.32 -0.85
N MET A 10 -7.40 -23.36 -1.51
CA MET A 10 -7.54 -23.94 -2.83
C MET A 10 -8.09 -22.86 -3.77
N CYS A 11 -7.33 -22.51 -4.79
CA CYS A 11 -7.75 -21.60 -5.84
C CYS A 11 -7.67 -22.31 -7.19
N ILE A 12 -8.77 -22.33 -7.91
CA ILE A 12 -8.83 -22.74 -9.31
C ILE A 12 -9.19 -21.50 -10.10
N ARG A 13 -8.27 -21.05 -10.94
CA ARG A 13 -8.49 -19.91 -11.84
C ARG A 13 -8.18 -20.35 -13.25
N ASP A 14 -9.13 -20.19 -14.12
CA ASP A 14 -8.95 -20.35 -15.55
C ASP A 14 -9.36 -19.07 -16.28
N SER A 15 -8.57 -18.69 -17.28
CA SER A 15 -8.83 -17.47 -18.06
C SER A 15 -8.42 -17.68 -19.50
N SER A 16 -9.18 -17.10 -20.40
CA SER A 16 -8.90 -17.07 -21.83
C SER A 16 -8.74 -15.62 -22.28
N THR A 17 -7.76 -15.39 -23.14
CA THR A 17 -7.51 -14.08 -23.74
C THR A 17 -7.53 -14.25 -25.26
N THR A 18 -8.41 -13.47 -25.91
CA THR A 18 -8.52 -13.43 -27.37
C THR A 18 -8.11 -12.05 -27.86
N ALA A 19 -7.07 -12.00 -28.68
CA ALA A 19 -6.62 -10.78 -29.35
C ALA A 19 -7.31 -10.66 -30.71
N LEU A 20 -8.01 -9.56 -30.92
CA LEU A 20 -8.56 -9.10 -32.19
C LEU A 20 -7.73 -7.92 -32.67
N ASP A 21 -7.92 -7.45 -33.89
CA ASP A 21 -7.12 -6.36 -34.48
C ASP A 21 -6.92 -5.15 -33.54
N LYS A 22 -7.99 -4.67 -32.90
CA LYS A 22 -8.00 -3.51 -32.02
C LYS A 22 -8.48 -3.78 -30.60
N GLN A 23 -8.81 -5.01 -30.28
CA GLN A 23 -9.40 -5.40 -28.99
C GLN A 23 -8.68 -6.61 -28.43
N THR A 24 -8.57 -6.62 -27.11
CA THR A 24 -8.10 -7.77 -26.35
C THR A 24 -9.16 -8.11 -25.32
N ILE A 25 -9.90 -9.17 -25.58
CA ILE A 25 -10.97 -9.63 -24.69
C ILE A 25 -10.39 -10.70 -23.76
N THR A 26 -10.52 -10.48 -22.46
CA THR A 26 -10.09 -11.43 -21.43
C THR A 26 -11.28 -11.79 -20.55
N GLY A 27 -11.59 -13.07 -20.44
CA GLY A 27 -12.63 -13.58 -19.58
C GLY A 27 -12.16 -14.77 -18.77
N GLY A 28 -12.75 -14.97 -17.61
CA GLY A 28 -12.35 -16.11 -16.79
C GLY A 28 -13.31 -16.41 -15.66
N LEU A 29 -13.09 -17.59 -15.08
CA LEU A 29 -13.77 -18.10 -13.91
C LEU A 29 -12.77 -18.39 -12.82
N GLU A 30 -13.16 -18.16 -11.57
CA GLU A 30 -12.35 -18.45 -10.40
C GLU A 30 -13.24 -19.08 -9.34
N TYR A 31 -12.76 -20.14 -8.72
CA TYR A 31 -13.31 -20.71 -7.52
C TYR A 31 -12.25 -20.69 -6.43
N TYR A 32 -12.58 -20.17 -5.28
CA TYR A 32 -11.69 -20.08 -4.13
C TYR A 32 -12.37 -20.65 -2.90
N ARG A 33 -11.63 -21.48 -2.17
CA ARG A 33 -12.04 -22.00 -0.87
C ARG A 33 -10.89 -21.84 0.13
N GLU A 34 -11.19 -21.21 1.23
CA GLU A 34 -10.31 -21.07 2.39
C GLU A 34 -10.82 -21.96 3.50
N SER A 35 -9.94 -22.68 4.18
CA SER A 35 -10.26 -23.48 5.35
C SER A 35 -9.18 -23.29 6.40
N LEU A 36 -9.57 -23.06 7.63
CA LEU A 36 -8.68 -22.85 8.76
C LEU A 36 -9.08 -23.76 9.92
N PHE A 37 -8.18 -24.68 10.27
CA PHE A 37 -8.32 -25.57 11.43
C PHE A 37 -7.50 -25.00 12.59
N SER A 38 -8.14 -24.64 13.70
CA SER A 38 -7.46 -23.97 14.82
C SER A 38 -8.26 -24.11 16.12
N ASP A 39 -7.54 -24.05 17.24
CA ASP A 39 -8.09 -23.87 18.59
C ASP A 39 -8.14 -22.37 19.01
N LYS A 40 -7.74 -21.48 18.13
CA LYS A 40 -7.69 -20.01 18.36
C LYS A 40 -8.97 -19.31 17.92
N PHE A 41 -10.10 -20.02 17.97
CA PHE A 41 -11.42 -19.45 17.77
C PHE A 41 -12.09 -19.19 19.12
N GLU A 42 -13.21 -18.45 19.08
CA GLU A 42 -13.97 -18.07 20.27
C GLU A 42 -14.30 -19.24 21.22
N THR A 43 -14.49 -20.43 20.67
CA THR A 43 -14.79 -21.62 21.45
C THR A 43 -13.60 -22.20 22.24
N GLY A 44 -12.37 -21.83 21.87
CA GLY A 44 -11.14 -22.39 22.43
C GLY A 44 -10.90 -23.88 22.13
N VAL A 45 -11.76 -24.48 21.30
CA VAL A 45 -11.67 -25.89 20.89
C VAL A 45 -11.20 -25.96 19.44
N LYS A 46 -10.43 -27.02 19.13
CA LYS A 46 -10.02 -27.24 17.72
C LYS A 46 -11.23 -27.48 16.83
N GLU A 47 -11.48 -26.53 15.96
CA GLU A 47 -12.55 -26.60 14.97
C GLU A 47 -12.08 -26.14 13.60
N ASN A 48 -12.86 -26.45 12.58
CA ASN A 48 -12.60 -26.03 11.21
C ASN A 48 -13.61 -24.96 10.78
N LYS A 49 -13.11 -23.79 10.41
CA LYS A 49 -13.93 -22.76 9.74
C LYS A 49 -13.54 -22.72 8.28
N SER A 50 -14.51 -22.67 7.40
CA SER A 50 -14.28 -22.56 5.96
C SER A 50 -15.21 -21.55 5.34
N GLN A 51 -14.78 -21.00 4.21
CA GLN A 51 -15.61 -20.15 3.35
C GLN A 51 -15.18 -20.31 1.89
N TRP A 52 -16.10 -20.07 0.97
CA TRP A 52 -15.82 -20.13 -0.44
C TRP A 52 -16.50 -19.00 -1.20
N TYR A 53 -15.93 -18.68 -2.35
CA TYR A 53 -16.55 -17.81 -3.34
C TYR A 53 -16.25 -18.28 -4.76
N ALA A 54 -17.13 -17.92 -5.66
CA ALA A 54 -16.98 -18.13 -7.09
C ALA A 54 -17.06 -16.80 -7.82
N THR A 55 -16.25 -16.64 -8.85
CA THR A 55 -16.16 -15.40 -9.60
C THR A 55 -16.21 -15.67 -11.08
N ALA A 56 -16.91 -14.80 -11.80
CA ALA A 56 -16.83 -14.66 -13.25
C ALA A 56 -16.41 -13.24 -13.61
N PHE A 57 -15.52 -13.08 -14.58
CA PHE A 57 -15.11 -11.76 -15.03
C PHE A 57 -14.93 -11.69 -16.54
N LEU A 58 -15.16 -10.49 -17.08
CA LEU A 58 -14.93 -10.15 -18.48
C LEU A 58 -14.32 -8.76 -18.55
N GLN A 59 -13.31 -8.60 -19.39
CA GLN A 59 -12.66 -7.33 -19.68
C GLN A 59 -12.40 -7.21 -21.17
N ASP A 60 -12.66 -6.04 -21.72
CA ASP A 60 -12.22 -5.62 -23.04
C ASP A 60 -11.22 -4.47 -22.94
N ASP A 61 -10.09 -4.62 -23.60
CA ASP A 61 -9.08 -3.59 -23.81
C ASP A 61 -9.10 -3.20 -25.29
N TRP A 62 -9.70 -2.04 -25.57
CA TRP A 62 -9.96 -1.58 -26.90
C TRP A 62 -9.08 -0.39 -27.28
N SER A 63 -8.15 -0.63 -28.22
CA SER A 63 -7.33 0.40 -28.89
C SER A 63 -8.09 0.98 -30.07
N ILE A 64 -8.97 1.97 -29.82
CA ILE A 64 -9.85 2.59 -30.85
C ILE A 64 -8.99 3.15 -31.98
N ASN A 65 -7.92 3.87 -31.63
CA ASN A 65 -6.92 4.36 -32.55
C ASN A 65 -5.56 4.55 -31.81
N LYS A 66 -4.54 5.08 -32.50
CA LYS A 66 -3.19 5.33 -31.94
C LYS A 66 -3.17 6.26 -30.72
N GLN A 67 -4.19 7.08 -30.58
CA GLN A 67 -4.28 8.13 -29.55
C GLN A 67 -5.27 7.78 -28.44
N PHE A 68 -6.29 6.97 -28.71
CA PHE A 68 -7.40 6.76 -27.80
C PHE A 68 -7.63 5.26 -27.53
N SER A 69 -7.58 4.89 -26.27
CA SER A 69 -7.88 3.54 -25.80
C SER A 69 -8.85 3.55 -24.62
N VAL A 70 -9.63 2.50 -24.52
CA VAL A 70 -10.64 2.30 -23.48
C VAL A 70 -10.49 0.89 -22.93
N ILE A 71 -10.52 0.75 -21.63
CA ILE A 71 -10.64 -0.53 -20.94
C ILE A 71 -11.97 -0.52 -20.21
N ALA A 72 -12.79 -1.55 -20.42
CA ALA A 72 -13.99 -1.79 -19.66
C ALA A 72 -13.99 -3.21 -19.11
N GLY A 73 -14.43 -3.39 -17.89
CA GLY A 73 -14.48 -4.72 -17.28
C GLY A 73 -15.57 -4.81 -16.22
N LEU A 74 -16.10 -6.02 -16.08
CA LEU A 74 -17.06 -6.37 -15.05
C LEU A 74 -16.63 -7.68 -14.40
N ARG A 75 -16.62 -7.69 -13.07
CA ARG A 75 -16.42 -8.89 -12.27
C ARG A 75 -17.64 -9.10 -11.39
N CYS A 76 -18.11 -10.34 -11.32
CA CYS A 76 -19.22 -10.79 -10.52
C CYS A 76 -18.66 -11.82 -9.50
N ASP A 77 -18.70 -11.48 -8.23
CA ASP A 77 -18.28 -12.35 -7.15
C ASP A 77 -19.51 -12.87 -6.41
N TYR A 78 -19.63 -14.18 -6.27
CA TYR A 78 -20.62 -14.81 -5.40
C TYR A 78 -19.92 -15.43 -4.19
N HIS A 79 -20.26 -14.94 -3.02
CA HIS A 79 -19.75 -15.45 -1.74
C HIS A 79 -20.85 -16.19 -0.99
N GLU A 80 -20.57 -17.38 -0.42
CA GLU A 80 -21.57 -18.22 0.25
C GLU A 80 -22.38 -17.49 1.33
N LYS A 81 -21.74 -16.59 2.09
CA LYS A 81 -22.35 -15.84 3.19
C LYS A 81 -22.92 -14.48 2.76
N TYR A 82 -22.28 -13.80 1.79
CA TYR A 82 -22.57 -12.41 1.47
C TYR A 82 -23.26 -12.21 0.12
N GLY A 83 -23.51 -13.31 -0.61
CA GLY A 83 -24.22 -13.28 -1.89
C GLY A 83 -23.39 -12.63 -3.01
N THR A 84 -24.10 -12.07 -3.99
CA THR A 84 -23.52 -11.54 -5.22
C THR A 84 -23.08 -10.09 -5.08
N ASN A 85 -21.87 -9.80 -5.58
CA ASN A 85 -21.34 -8.45 -5.72
C ASN A 85 -20.81 -8.20 -7.13
N LEU A 86 -21.11 -7.01 -7.67
CA LEU A 86 -20.63 -6.57 -8.98
C LEU A 86 -19.59 -5.47 -8.80
N THR A 87 -18.45 -5.64 -9.47
CA THR A 87 -17.33 -4.71 -9.44
C THR A 87 -16.93 -4.27 -10.84
N PRO A 88 -17.62 -3.24 -11.39
CA PRO A 88 -17.26 -2.65 -12.67
C PRO A 88 -15.97 -1.85 -12.58
N LYS A 89 -15.23 -1.80 -13.69
CA LYS A 89 -14.10 -0.89 -13.92
C LYS A 89 -14.14 -0.31 -15.32
N ALA A 90 -13.67 0.92 -15.45
CA ALA A 90 -13.50 1.60 -16.72
C ALA A 90 -12.28 2.49 -16.69
N SER A 91 -11.51 2.51 -17.77
CA SER A 91 -10.37 3.40 -17.96
C SER A 91 -10.40 3.96 -19.36
N VAL A 92 -10.14 5.25 -19.48
CA VAL A 92 -10.03 5.94 -20.77
C VAL A 92 -8.66 6.59 -20.81
N MET A 93 -7.90 6.37 -21.87
CA MET A 93 -6.60 6.98 -22.10
C MET A 93 -6.62 7.75 -23.43
N TYR A 94 -6.12 8.97 -23.36
CA TYR A 94 -5.84 9.78 -24.53
C TYR A 94 -4.38 10.15 -24.58
N LYS A 95 -3.71 9.80 -25.67
CA LYS A 95 -2.29 10.00 -25.88
C LYS A 95 -2.05 10.89 -27.09
N ILE A 96 -1.47 12.06 -26.87
CA ILE A 96 -0.98 12.96 -27.91
C ILE A 96 0.41 13.45 -27.50
N PHE A 97 1.43 12.88 -28.13
CA PHE A 97 2.82 13.21 -27.77
C PHE A 97 3.07 14.72 -27.70
N PRO A 98 3.69 15.24 -26.63
CA PRO A 98 4.32 14.52 -25.50
C PRO A 98 3.41 14.24 -24.30
N PHE A 99 2.09 14.41 -24.42
CA PHE A 99 1.15 14.26 -23.33
C PHE A 99 0.38 12.95 -23.38
N THR A 100 0.10 12.39 -22.20
CA THR A 100 -0.85 11.30 -21.99
C THR A 100 -1.77 11.65 -20.83
N VAL A 101 -3.07 11.53 -21.03
CA VAL A 101 -4.08 11.72 -19.98
C VAL A 101 -4.86 10.43 -19.80
N ARG A 102 -5.10 10.03 -18.56
CA ARG A 102 -5.89 8.83 -18.23
C ARG A 102 -6.87 9.12 -17.12
N PHE A 103 -8.11 8.72 -17.35
CA PHE A 103 -9.16 8.67 -16.34
C PHE A 103 -9.47 7.23 -16.00
N ASN A 104 -9.65 6.91 -14.69
CA ASN A 104 -10.02 5.58 -14.23
C ASN A 104 -11.18 5.67 -13.24
N TYR A 105 -12.07 4.70 -13.35
CA TYR A 105 -13.08 4.37 -12.36
C TYR A 105 -13.00 2.88 -12.05
N ALA A 106 -13.08 2.51 -10.77
CA ALA A 106 -13.20 1.12 -10.35
C ALA A 106 -14.02 1.03 -9.06
N ARG A 107 -14.89 0.03 -9.01
CA ARG A 107 -15.51 -0.41 -7.77
C ARG A 107 -14.75 -1.62 -7.23
N GLY A 108 -14.43 -1.61 -5.94
CA GLY A 108 -13.81 -2.74 -5.24
C GLY A 108 -14.78 -3.40 -4.26
N TYR A 109 -14.51 -4.66 -3.96
CA TYR A 109 -15.22 -5.49 -3.01
C TYR A 109 -14.23 -6.40 -2.27
N ARG A 110 -14.39 -6.54 -0.94
CA ARG A 110 -13.62 -7.46 -0.12
C ARG A 110 -14.53 -8.09 0.95
N SER A 111 -14.65 -9.41 0.96
CA SER A 111 -15.26 -10.14 2.07
C SER A 111 -14.30 -10.21 3.27
N PRO A 112 -14.82 -10.28 4.50
CA PRO A 112 -13.99 -10.56 5.67
C PRO A 112 -13.33 -11.93 5.54
N SER A 113 -12.08 -12.06 5.98
CA SER A 113 -11.37 -13.34 6.08
C SER A 113 -11.85 -14.16 7.28
N ILE A 114 -11.57 -15.46 7.29
CA ILE A 114 -11.86 -16.34 8.45
C ILE A 114 -11.22 -15.80 9.73
N LYS A 115 -10.01 -15.25 9.61
CA LYS A 115 -9.31 -14.65 10.76
C LYS A 115 -10.06 -13.45 11.32
N GLU A 116 -10.47 -12.53 10.48
CA GLU A 116 -11.21 -11.32 10.88
C GLU A 116 -12.58 -11.67 11.49
N LEU A 117 -13.19 -12.78 11.05
CA LEU A 117 -14.51 -13.20 11.54
C LEU A 117 -14.47 -13.96 12.86
N TYR A 118 -13.49 -14.85 13.03
CA TYR A 118 -13.61 -15.90 14.05
C TYR A 118 -12.40 -16.06 14.97
N MET A 119 -11.23 -15.42 14.65
CA MET A 119 -10.07 -15.58 15.51
C MET A 119 -10.26 -14.88 16.85
N ASN A 120 -9.92 -15.59 17.92
CA ASN A 120 -9.87 -15.10 19.28
C ASN A 120 -8.66 -15.72 19.96
N TRP A 121 -7.57 -14.97 20.09
CA TRP A 121 -6.33 -15.53 20.56
C TRP A 121 -5.36 -14.49 21.15
N ASP A 122 -4.56 -14.96 22.08
CA ASP A 122 -3.47 -14.22 22.68
C ASP A 122 -2.25 -14.19 21.77
N HIS A 123 -1.80 -12.99 21.40
CA HIS A 123 -0.60 -12.78 20.63
C HIS A 123 0.65 -12.78 21.54
N LEU A 124 1.09 -13.95 21.94
CA LEU A 124 2.31 -14.18 22.74
C LEU A 124 2.32 -13.46 24.11
N GLY A 125 1.19 -13.29 24.74
CA GLY A 125 1.05 -12.58 26.01
C GLY A 125 1.18 -11.06 25.89
N MET A 126 1.26 -10.50 24.67
CA MET A 126 1.34 -9.07 24.44
C MET A 126 -0.02 -8.41 24.33
N PHE A 127 -0.93 -9.01 23.59
CA PHE A 127 -2.30 -8.52 23.38
C PHE A 127 -3.21 -9.62 22.82
N TRP A 128 -4.51 -9.42 22.98
CA TRP A 128 -5.54 -10.29 22.42
C TRP A 128 -6.06 -9.79 21.09
N ILE A 129 -6.38 -10.69 20.18
CA ILE A 129 -7.02 -10.40 18.89
C ILE A 129 -8.40 -11.03 18.90
N TYR A 130 -9.42 -10.20 18.68
CA TYR A 130 -10.82 -10.61 18.63
C TYR A 130 -11.40 -10.45 17.24
N GLY A 131 -11.80 -11.56 16.62
CA GLY A 131 -12.60 -11.55 15.41
C GLY A 131 -14.04 -11.09 15.68
N ASN A 132 -14.74 -10.77 14.60
CA ASN A 132 -16.13 -10.33 14.69
C ASN A 132 -16.98 -10.99 13.60
N SER A 133 -17.80 -11.97 13.98
CA SER A 133 -18.66 -12.73 13.08
C SER A 133 -19.77 -11.87 12.40
N LYS A 134 -20.01 -10.64 12.89
CA LYS A 134 -20.99 -9.68 12.35
C LYS A 134 -20.41 -8.75 11.29
N LEU A 135 -19.13 -8.89 10.93
CA LEU A 135 -18.52 -8.07 9.90
C LEU A 135 -19.27 -8.18 8.57
N LYS A 136 -19.44 -7.03 7.94
CA LYS A 136 -19.99 -6.88 6.60
C LYS A 136 -18.85 -6.72 5.59
N PRO A 137 -19.06 -7.12 4.34
CA PRO A 137 -18.07 -6.87 3.29
C PRO A 137 -17.78 -5.39 3.12
N GLU A 138 -16.53 -5.12 2.84
CA GLU A 138 -16.03 -3.80 2.48
C GLU A 138 -16.24 -3.55 1.00
N THR A 139 -16.69 -2.36 0.65
CA THR A 139 -16.77 -1.90 -0.75
C THR A 139 -16.17 -0.51 -0.87
N ASN A 140 -15.63 -0.22 -2.05
CA ASN A 140 -15.13 1.11 -2.35
C ASN A 140 -15.45 1.53 -3.79
N ASN A 141 -15.48 2.84 -4.02
CA ASN A 141 -15.50 3.44 -5.34
C ASN A 141 -14.25 4.32 -5.48
N TYR A 142 -13.46 4.03 -6.48
CA TYR A 142 -12.22 4.72 -6.77
C TYR A 142 -12.36 5.48 -8.09
N ILE A 143 -11.93 6.74 -8.10
CA ILE A 143 -11.72 7.51 -9.30
C ILE A 143 -10.32 8.11 -9.29
N SER A 144 -9.70 8.21 -10.46
CA SER A 144 -8.46 8.95 -10.62
C SER A 144 -8.36 9.60 -11.99
N LEU A 145 -7.63 10.71 -12.02
CA LEU A 145 -7.21 11.40 -13.23
C LEU A 145 -5.71 11.58 -13.18
N SER A 146 -5.00 11.06 -14.17
CA SER A 146 -3.55 11.21 -14.29
C SER A 146 -3.18 11.90 -15.59
N GLY A 147 -2.13 12.72 -15.51
CA GLY A 147 -1.49 13.36 -16.64
C GLY A 147 0.00 13.04 -16.65
N GLU A 148 0.53 12.73 -17.81
CA GLU A 148 1.95 12.48 -18.02
C GLU A 148 2.47 13.37 -19.14
N TYR A 149 3.64 13.94 -18.94
CA TYR A 149 4.43 14.66 -19.95
C TYR A 149 5.78 13.98 -20.09
N VAL A 150 6.14 13.60 -21.30
CA VAL A 150 7.40 12.90 -21.60
C VAL A 150 8.10 13.55 -22.77
N ASN A 151 9.37 13.91 -22.57
CA ASN A 151 10.28 14.25 -23.66
C ASN A 151 11.66 13.56 -23.40
N SER A 152 12.68 13.94 -24.18
CA SER A 152 14.01 13.31 -24.12
C SER A 152 14.76 13.51 -22.79
N TRP A 153 14.43 14.53 -22.01
CA TRP A 153 15.17 14.89 -20.79
C TRP A 153 14.29 15.00 -19.53
N ILE A 154 12.96 15.00 -19.68
CA ILE A 154 12.03 15.10 -18.55
C ILE A 154 10.84 14.14 -18.72
N ASN A 155 10.46 13.46 -17.64
CA ASN A 155 9.20 12.74 -17.50
C ASN A 155 8.54 13.22 -16.22
N ILE A 156 7.34 13.79 -16.32
CA ILE A 156 6.51 14.19 -15.19
C ILE A 156 5.19 13.45 -15.27
N ASN A 157 4.82 12.81 -14.17
CA ASN A 157 3.50 12.20 -13.99
C ASN A 157 2.83 12.83 -12.76
N ALA A 158 1.56 13.18 -12.89
CA ALA A 158 0.72 13.62 -11.77
C ALA A 158 -0.59 12.83 -11.79
N ASN A 159 -1.00 12.34 -10.64
CA ASN A 159 -2.23 11.59 -10.43
C ASN A 159 -3.03 12.20 -9.28
N VAL A 160 -4.29 12.50 -9.50
CA VAL A 160 -5.24 12.91 -8.47
C VAL A 160 -6.27 11.82 -8.33
N TYR A 161 -6.53 11.39 -7.11
CA TYR A 161 -7.46 10.30 -6.86
C TYR A 161 -8.37 10.53 -5.67
N SER A 162 -9.49 9.82 -5.65
CA SER A 162 -10.37 9.72 -4.50
C SER A 162 -10.98 8.33 -4.42
N ASN A 163 -11.01 7.78 -3.22
CA ASN A 163 -11.53 6.46 -2.90
C ASN A 163 -12.52 6.56 -1.73
N TRP A 164 -13.76 6.20 -1.97
CA TRP A 164 -14.85 6.23 -0.97
C TRP A 164 -15.13 4.80 -0.52
N PHE A 165 -14.91 4.54 0.76
CA PHE A 165 -15.16 3.25 1.38
C PHE A 165 -16.52 3.22 2.07
N ARG A 166 -17.11 2.02 2.10
CA ARG A 166 -18.24 1.65 2.95
C ARG A 166 -17.91 0.36 3.66
N ASN A 167 -18.22 0.31 4.95
CA ASN A 167 -17.96 -0.83 5.83
C ASN A 167 -16.49 -1.29 5.79
N LYS A 168 -15.54 -0.36 5.73
CA LYS A 168 -14.11 -0.70 5.75
C LYS A 168 -13.81 -1.57 6.96
N ILE A 169 -13.17 -2.72 6.75
CA ILE A 169 -12.78 -3.61 7.84
C ILE A 169 -11.44 -3.15 8.39
N GLU A 170 -11.40 -2.85 9.68
CA GLU A 170 -10.21 -2.34 10.36
C GLU A 170 -10.09 -3.00 11.74
N GLY A 171 -8.84 -3.20 12.21
CA GLY A 171 -8.55 -3.58 13.57
C GLY A 171 -8.46 -2.33 14.45
N MET A 172 -9.30 -2.24 15.47
CA MET A 172 -9.30 -1.16 16.45
C MET A 172 -8.73 -1.66 17.77
N TRP A 173 -7.79 -0.93 18.30
CA TRP A 173 -7.20 -1.20 19.60
C TRP A 173 -8.15 -0.77 20.71
N SER A 174 -8.20 -1.57 21.78
CA SER A 174 -8.78 -1.14 23.05
C SER A 174 -7.96 0.00 23.65
N ASN A 175 -8.53 0.62 24.63
CA ASN A 175 -8.00 1.82 25.29
C ASN A 175 -6.62 1.58 25.91
N ASP A 176 -6.43 0.44 26.52
CA ASP A 176 -5.18 0.01 27.15
C ASP A 176 -4.19 -0.69 26.19
N GLN A 177 -4.54 -0.76 24.87
CA GLN A 177 -3.77 -1.43 23.84
C GLN A 177 -3.53 -2.93 24.11
N THR A 178 -4.33 -3.54 24.96
CA THR A 178 -4.25 -4.96 25.28
C THR A 178 -5.11 -5.82 24.35
N GLU A 179 -6.03 -5.21 23.60
CA GLU A 179 -6.97 -5.91 22.74
C GLU A 179 -7.07 -5.24 21.36
N LEU A 180 -7.15 -6.08 20.32
CA LEU A 180 -7.43 -5.67 18.94
C LEU A 180 -8.76 -6.25 18.48
N HIS A 181 -9.73 -5.43 18.21
CA HIS A 181 -11.07 -5.82 17.76
C HIS A 181 -11.28 -5.48 16.28
N TYR A 182 -11.75 -6.44 15.48
CA TYR A 182 -12.14 -6.15 14.10
C TYR A 182 -13.54 -5.55 14.02
N ILE A 183 -13.64 -4.39 13.38
CA ILE A 183 -14.90 -3.64 13.20
C ILE A 183 -15.08 -3.19 11.75
N ASN A 184 -16.33 -2.84 11.39
CA ASN A 184 -16.58 -2.10 10.16
C ASN A 184 -16.62 -0.60 10.45
N ILE A 185 -15.70 0.14 9.86
CA ILE A 185 -15.79 1.59 9.78
C ILE A 185 -16.82 1.97 8.71
N GLY A 186 -17.84 2.74 9.05
CA GLY A 186 -19.00 2.97 8.22
C GLY A 186 -18.69 3.60 6.87
N LYS A 187 -18.54 4.91 6.81
CA LYS A 187 -18.18 5.65 5.59
C LYS A 187 -16.86 6.38 5.78
N SER A 188 -15.98 6.26 4.83
CA SER A 188 -14.69 6.89 4.88
C SER A 188 -14.15 7.23 3.51
N ARG A 189 -13.27 8.22 3.43
CA ARG A 189 -12.69 8.70 2.18
C ARG A 189 -11.19 8.85 2.31
N LEU A 190 -10.47 8.28 1.35
CA LEU A 190 -9.08 8.56 1.06
C LEU A 190 -9.02 9.36 -0.24
N ALA A 191 -8.29 10.46 -0.26
CA ALA A 191 -8.07 11.23 -1.48
C ALA A 191 -6.63 11.74 -1.48
N GLY A 192 -6.05 11.93 -2.64
CA GLY A 192 -4.66 12.34 -2.69
C GLY A 192 -4.20 12.86 -4.04
N VAL A 193 -2.97 13.33 -4.00
CA VAL A 193 -2.21 13.75 -5.18
C VAL A 193 -0.86 13.05 -5.12
N GLU A 194 -0.51 12.36 -6.18
CA GLU A 194 0.78 11.71 -6.36
C GLU A 194 1.48 12.33 -7.55
N THR A 195 2.73 12.71 -7.37
CA THR A 195 3.54 13.25 -8.46
C THR A 195 4.87 12.53 -8.53
N MET A 196 5.33 12.25 -9.73
CA MET A 196 6.67 11.75 -10.01
C MET A 196 7.32 12.60 -11.07
N CYS A 197 8.59 12.89 -10.89
CA CYS A 197 9.40 13.63 -11.85
C CYS A 197 10.74 12.93 -12.02
N LYS A 198 11.14 12.73 -13.28
CA LYS A 198 12.48 12.25 -13.65
C LYS A 198 13.08 13.31 -14.59
N ILE A 199 14.24 13.79 -14.23
CA ILE A 199 14.96 14.82 -15.01
C ILE A 199 16.35 14.29 -15.32
N GLN A 200 16.70 14.23 -16.59
CA GLN A 200 18.06 14.01 -17.05
C GLN A 200 18.70 15.40 -17.33
N ILE A 201 19.42 15.93 -16.34
CA ILE A 201 20.05 17.25 -16.44
C ILE A 201 21.10 17.25 -17.55
N ASN A 202 21.88 16.18 -17.61
CA ASN A 202 22.84 15.91 -18.68
C ASN A 202 23.13 14.41 -18.75
N ARG A 203 24.09 14.00 -19.61
CA ARG A 203 24.45 12.58 -19.76
C ARG A 203 24.97 11.90 -18.48
N HIS A 204 25.36 12.66 -17.48
CA HIS A 204 25.95 12.16 -16.23
C HIS A 204 25.04 12.28 -15.03
N ILE A 205 24.07 13.20 -15.05
CA ILE A 205 23.25 13.56 -13.88
C ILE A 205 21.78 13.29 -14.17
N ASN A 206 21.19 12.42 -13.35
CA ASN A 206 19.76 12.16 -13.32
C ASN A 206 19.21 12.54 -11.92
N VAL A 207 18.04 13.17 -11.91
CA VAL A 207 17.31 13.48 -10.68
C VAL A 207 15.91 12.87 -10.77
N HIS A 208 15.51 12.18 -9.71
CA HIS A 208 14.18 11.61 -9.56
C HIS A 208 13.55 12.22 -8.31
N GLY A 209 12.31 12.62 -8.40
CA GLY A 209 11.54 13.09 -7.27
C GLY A 209 10.15 12.48 -7.28
N ALA A 210 9.61 12.19 -6.11
CA ALA A 210 8.21 11.85 -5.94
C ALA A 210 7.65 12.58 -4.71
N TYR A 211 6.40 13.01 -4.83
CA TYR A 211 5.67 13.63 -3.74
C TYR A 211 4.27 13.03 -3.69
N ASN A 212 3.81 12.75 -2.48
CA ASN A 212 2.49 12.22 -2.21
C ASN A 212 1.80 13.07 -1.14
N TYR A 213 0.59 13.50 -1.44
CA TYR A 213 -0.34 14.09 -0.48
C TYR A 213 -1.50 13.14 -0.27
N LEU A 214 -1.78 12.78 0.98
CA LEU A 214 -2.88 11.89 1.38
C LEU A 214 -3.82 12.61 2.34
N TYR A 215 -5.04 12.76 1.93
CA TYR A 215 -6.16 13.17 2.77
C TYR A 215 -6.93 11.93 3.25
N THR A 216 -7.19 11.85 4.54
CA THR A 216 -8.04 10.83 5.17
C THR A 216 -9.19 11.52 5.89
N SER A 217 -10.45 11.15 5.57
CA SER A 217 -11.59 11.65 6.33
C SER A 217 -11.62 11.01 7.71
N LYS A 218 -12.30 11.65 8.63
CA LYS A 218 -12.77 11.01 9.85
C LYS A 218 -14.06 10.24 9.54
N ASP A 219 -14.32 9.17 10.27
CA ASP A 219 -15.62 8.51 10.27
C ASP A 219 -16.66 9.28 11.11
N ALA A 220 -17.86 8.69 11.31
CA ALA A 220 -18.93 9.29 12.10
C ALA A 220 -18.55 9.43 13.58
N ASP A 221 -17.66 8.59 14.09
CA ASP A 221 -17.20 8.56 15.48
C ASP A 221 -15.93 9.41 15.69
N GLY A 222 -15.47 10.11 14.65
CA GLY A 222 -14.33 11.00 14.69
C GLY A 222 -12.97 10.30 14.52
N VAL A 223 -12.95 8.99 14.29
CA VAL A 223 -11.74 8.18 14.10
C VAL A 223 -11.17 8.37 12.71
N ARG A 224 -9.87 8.56 12.59
CA ARG A 224 -9.18 8.66 11.31
C ARG A 224 -8.79 7.29 10.77
N LEU A 225 -9.01 7.08 9.48
CA LEU A 225 -8.70 5.84 8.77
C LEU A 225 -7.24 5.45 8.72
N SER A 226 -6.33 6.34 8.99
CA SER A 226 -4.91 6.08 8.80
C SER A 226 -4.08 7.00 9.66
N SER A 227 -3.09 6.41 10.29
CA SER A 227 -2.02 7.10 11.00
C SER A 227 -0.85 7.52 10.08
N SER A 228 -1.04 7.56 8.76
CA SER A 228 0.00 7.96 7.80
C SER A 228 0.21 9.47 7.80
N SER A 229 1.43 9.89 7.42
CA SER A 229 1.73 11.30 7.20
C SER A 229 0.94 11.82 6.00
N PRO A 230 0.24 12.97 6.10
CA PRO A 230 -0.43 13.58 4.97
C PRO A 230 0.52 13.96 3.83
N HIS A 231 1.77 14.26 4.13
CA HIS A 231 2.78 14.66 3.17
C HIS A 231 3.96 13.71 3.25
N SER A 232 4.35 13.13 2.14
CA SER A 232 5.56 12.31 2.03
C SER A 232 6.20 12.52 0.65
N GLY A 233 7.47 12.22 0.54
CA GLY A 233 8.18 12.34 -0.71
C GLY A 233 9.54 11.69 -0.66
N ASN A 234 10.12 11.53 -1.82
CA ASN A 234 11.51 11.14 -1.94
C ASN A 234 12.18 11.93 -3.07
N ILE A 235 13.47 12.10 -2.93
CA ILE A 235 14.33 12.68 -3.96
C ILE A 235 15.57 11.82 -4.08
N ARG A 236 16.03 11.61 -5.30
CA ARG A 236 17.26 10.88 -5.60
C ARG A 236 18.01 11.61 -6.68
N ALA A 237 19.26 11.93 -6.43
CA ALA A 237 20.20 12.44 -7.42
C ALA A 237 21.25 11.36 -7.68
N GLU A 238 21.48 11.07 -8.94
CA GLU A 238 22.48 10.12 -9.41
C GLU A 238 23.49 10.83 -10.31
N TYR A 239 24.76 10.66 -10.00
CA TYR A 239 25.87 11.02 -10.86
C TYR A 239 26.56 9.76 -11.36
N ASN A 240 26.77 9.64 -12.67
CA ASN A 240 27.44 8.50 -13.30
C ASN A 240 28.48 8.99 -14.31
N THR A 241 29.74 8.66 -14.08
CA THR A 241 30.84 9.04 -14.97
C THR A 241 30.72 8.43 -16.38
N ARG A 242 30.01 7.31 -16.51
CA ARG A 242 29.82 6.54 -17.76
C ARG A 242 31.14 6.18 -18.47
N ILE A 243 32.21 6.06 -17.70
CA ILE A 243 33.50 5.60 -18.23
C ILE A 243 33.40 4.08 -18.44
N PRO A 244 33.58 3.55 -19.67
CA PRO A 244 33.53 2.12 -19.92
C PRO A 244 34.50 1.37 -19.02
N ARG A 245 34.05 0.28 -18.40
CA ARG A 245 34.81 -0.61 -17.50
C ARG A 245 35.19 0.00 -16.12
N TYR A 246 35.09 1.32 -15.94
CA TYR A 246 35.50 2.00 -14.70
C TYR A 246 34.48 3.08 -14.27
N ALA A 247 33.20 2.80 -14.47
CA ALA A 247 32.17 3.76 -14.11
C ALA A 247 32.07 3.95 -12.58
N THR A 248 32.03 5.20 -12.16
CA THR A 248 31.69 5.58 -10.79
C THR A 248 30.27 6.08 -10.77
N VAL A 249 29.47 5.54 -9.88
CA VAL A 249 28.06 5.97 -9.65
C VAL A 249 27.91 6.47 -8.22
N VAL A 250 27.50 7.71 -8.08
CA VAL A 250 27.19 8.33 -6.79
C VAL A 250 25.70 8.55 -6.72
N ASN A 251 25.05 8.02 -5.69
CA ASN A 251 23.64 8.26 -5.42
C ASN A 251 23.48 8.96 -4.08
N LEU A 252 22.72 10.04 -4.09
CA LEU A 252 22.20 10.69 -2.89
C LEU A 252 20.69 10.54 -2.92
N SER A 253 20.10 9.93 -1.91
CA SER A 253 18.65 9.76 -1.79
C SER A 253 18.14 10.31 -0.46
N GLY A 254 17.00 11.00 -0.50
CA GLY A 254 16.33 11.54 0.67
C GLY A 254 14.88 11.06 0.72
N ASN A 255 14.45 10.53 1.86
CA ASN A 255 13.06 10.19 2.16
C ASN A 255 12.50 11.22 3.13
N ILE A 256 11.50 11.96 2.71
CA ILE A 256 10.90 13.08 3.42
C ILE A 256 9.54 12.63 3.96
N MET A 257 9.36 12.73 5.28
CA MET A 257 8.10 12.46 5.96
C MET A 257 7.61 13.73 6.63
N GLY A 258 6.40 14.15 6.26
CA GLY A 258 5.75 15.28 6.88
C GLY A 258 5.25 14.96 8.29
N LYS A 259 4.68 15.96 8.94
CA LYS A 259 4.10 15.82 10.27
C LYS A 259 3.02 14.74 10.28
N LYS A 260 3.16 13.77 11.16
CA LYS A 260 2.18 12.72 11.38
C LYS A 260 1.39 13.01 12.66
N LYS A 261 0.10 12.77 12.60
CA LYS A 261 -0.79 12.83 13.77
C LYS A 261 -1.50 11.49 13.86
N PHE A 262 -1.58 10.96 15.06
CA PHE A 262 -2.34 9.74 15.35
C PHE A 262 -3.01 9.89 16.71
N ASP A 263 -4.19 9.31 16.81
CA ASP A 263 -4.93 9.33 18.06
C ASP A 263 -4.36 8.23 18.95
N VAL A 264 -3.91 8.63 20.14
CA VAL A 264 -3.43 7.73 21.22
C VAL A 264 -4.40 7.87 22.36
N LEU A 265 -4.79 6.76 22.91
CA LEU A 265 -5.50 6.75 24.17
C LEU A 265 -4.49 6.65 25.31
N ASP A 266 -4.66 7.48 26.30
CA ASP A 266 -3.81 7.48 27.48
C ASP A 266 -4.64 7.85 28.72
N GLU A 267 -4.20 7.39 29.88
CA GLU A 267 -4.73 7.86 31.15
C GLU A 267 -4.22 9.28 31.41
N LEU A 268 -5.10 10.26 31.29
CA LEU A 268 -4.80 11.64 31.67
C LEU A 268 -5.29 11.89 33.10
N GLU A 269 -4.46 12.48 33.92
CA GLU A 269 -4.90 12.99 35.24
C GLU A 269 -5.52 14.35 35.08
N ILE A 270 -6.88 14.42 35.22
CA ILE A 270 -7.64 15.65 35.19
C ILE A 270 -8.28 15.81 36.58
N ASP A 271 -7.95 16.89 37.26
CA ASP A 271 -8.43 17.21 38.63
C ASP A 271 -8.17 16.09 39.66
N GLY A 272 -7.01 15.44 39.59
CA GLY A 272 -6.62 14.36 40.50
C GLY A 272 -7.33 13.02 40.25
N LYS A 273 -8.10 12.90 39.17
CA LYS A 273 -8.73 11.66 38.73
C LYS A 273 -8.11 11.18 37.40
N LYS A 274 -7.79 9.91 37.35
CA LYS A 274 -7.38 9.26 36.11
C LYS A 274 -8.61 9.11 35.21
N VAL A 275 -8.56 9.76 34.05
CA VAL A 275 -9.62 9.72 33.04
C VAL A 275 -8.97 9.24 31.74
N GLU A 276 -9.50 8.17 31.16
CA GLU A 276 -9.11 7.74 29.82
C GLU A 276 -9.58 8.77 28.80
N ALA A 277 -8.65 9.35 28.07
CA ALA A 277 -8.94 10.34 27.04
C ALA A 277 -8.04 10.15 25.80
N TYR A 278 -8.67 10.32 24.64
CA TYR A 278 -7.92 10.36 23.39
C TYR A 278 -7.17 11.67 23.29
N TYR A 279 -5.86 11.60 23.13
CA TYR A 279 -5.09 12.76 22.73
C TYR A 279 -4.37 12.53 21.40
N GLN A 280 -4.16 13.60 20.67
CA GLN A 280 -3.51 13.55 19.39
C GLN A 280 -1.99 13.63 19.55
N ALA A 281 -1.33 12.51 19.48
CA ALA A 281 0.14 12.45 19.41
C ALA A 281 0.63 12.98 18.06
N LYS A 282 1.77 13.65 18.08
CA LYS A 282 2.38 14.28 16.90
C LYS A 282 3.80 13.75 16.74
N VAL A 283 4.14 13.34 15.53
CA VAL A 283 5.53 13.09 15.11
C VAL A 283 5.96 14.28 14.26
N ASN A 284 7.08 14.87 14.59
CA ASN A 284 7.66 15.98 13.84
C ASN A 284 8.07 15.53 12.42
N PRO A 285 8.08 16.41 11.43
CA PRO A 285 8.61 16.09 10.11
C PRO A 285 10.08 15.69 10.22
N TYR A 286 10.48 14.72 9.42
CA TYR A 286 11.88 14.29 9.35
C TYR A 286 12.28 13.91 7.93
N CYS A 287 13.59 13.84 7.72
CA CYS A 287 14.15 13.43 6.44
C CYS A 287 15.32 12.48 6.69
N LEU A 288 15.31 11.33 6.04
CA LEU A 288 16.39 10.34 6.05
C LEU A 288 17.15 10.44 4.74
N TRP A 289 18.46 10.70 4.83
CA TRP A 289 19.33 10.81 3.68
C TRP A 289 20.34 9.67 3.66
N ASP A 290 20.51 9.08 2.47
CA ASP A 290 21.47 8.02 2.22
C ASP A 290 22.41 8.44 1.09
N LEU A 291 23.69 8.14 1.26
CA LEU A 291 24.72 8.37 0.26
C LEU A 291 25.37 7.03 -0.09
N THR A 292 25.45 6.71 -1.37
CA THR A 292 26.17 5.52 -1.84
C THR A 292 27.10 5.89 -2.99
N VAL A 293 28.27 5.28 -2.97
CA VAL A 293 29.28 5.37 -4.04
C VAL A 293 29.55 3.95 -4.52
N SER A 294 29.31 3.69 -5.79
CA SER A 294 29.60 2.41 -6.43
C SER A 294 30.68 2.61 -7.47
N GLN A 295 31.75 1.81 -7.38
CA GLN A 295 32.80 1.75 -8.36
C GLN A 295 32.67 0.45 -9.14
N TYR A 296 32.47 0.56 -10.45
CA TYR A 296 32.54 -0.57 -11.38
C TYR A 296 33.99 -0.73 -11.84
N ILE A 297 34.50 -1.94 -11.75
CA ILE A 297 35.84 -2.30 -12.17
C ILE A 297 35.71 -3.43 -13.19
N MET A 298 36.03 -3.12 -14.43
CA MET A 298 35.73 -3.99 -15.59
C MET A 298 34.21 -4.28 -15.69
N GLN A 299 33.83 -5.43 -16.20
CA GLN A 299 32.42 -5.80 -16.38
C GLN A 299 31.88 -6.64 -15.20
N ASN A 300 32.77 -7.16 -14.37
CA ASN A 300 32.49 -8.24 -13.45
C ASN A 300 32.51 -7.83 -11.97
N LEU A 301 33.20 -6.75 -11.62
CA LEU A 301 33.40 -6.35 -10.22
C LEU A 301 32.75 -5.00 -9.93
N ARG A 302 31.91 -4.97 -8.90
CA ARG A 302 31.32 -3.73 -8.36
C ARG A 302 31.58 -3.66 -6.87
N ILE A 303 32.24 -2.59 -6.42
CA ILE A 303 32.45 -2.26 -5.02
C ILE A 303 31.52 -1.08 -4.69
N THR A 304 30.72 -1.22 -3.64
CA THR A 304 29.82 -0.16 -3.18
C THR A 304 30.12 0.14 -1.73
N ALA A 305 30.36 1.40 -1.41
CA ALA A 305 30.39 1.92 -0.06
C ALA A 305 29.19 2.85 0.15
N GLY A 306 28.59 2.82 1.33
CA GLY A 306 27.43 3.65 1.61
C GLY A 306 27.30 4.05 3.08
N ILE A 307 26.57 5.15 3.25
CA ILE A 307 26.16 5.69 4.53
C ILE A 307 24.64 5.81 4.48
N THR A 308 23.94 5.10 5.36
CA THR A 308 22.50 5.29 5.55
C THR A 308 22.25 6.19 6.75
N ASN A 309 21.17 6.96 6.68
CA ASN A 309 20.86 8.00 7.66
C ASN A 309 22.02 8.96 7.88
N LEU A 310 22.46 9.60 6.81
CA LEU A 310 23.66 10.47 6.74
C LEU A 310 23.73 11.53 7.86
N PHE A 311 22.57 12.05 8.29
CA PHE A 311 22.47 13.09 9.31
C PHE A 311 22.17 12.55 10.72
N ASP A 312 22.21 11.22 10.89
CA ASP A 312 22.07 10.55 12.20
C ASP A 312 20.73 10.85 12.90
N TYR A 313 19.65 10.93 12.11
CA TYR A 313 18.32 11.17 12.67
C TYR A 313 17.88 9.99 13.53
N THR A 314 17.44 10.29 14.75
CA THR A 314 16.78 9.34 15.66
C THR A 314 15.39 9.88 16.01
N SER A 315 14.42 9.01 16.15
CA SER A 315 13.06 9.44 16.49
C SER A 315 12.97 9.87 17.96
N ASP A 316 12.40 11.04 18.21
CA ASP A 316 12.17 11.57 19.55
C ASP A 316 11.16 10.75 20.37
N ARG A 317 10.37 9.91 19.70
CA ARG A 317 9.36 9.06 20.35
C ARG A 317 9.34 7.69 19.69
N VAL A 318 9.48 6.66 20.50
CA VAL A 318 9.27 5.27 20.13
C VAL A 318 7.84 4.91 20.57
N THR A 319 6.91 4.81 19.63
CA THR A 319 5.58 4.25 19.87
C THR A 319 5.39 3.06 18.94
N PHE A 320 4.45 2.16 19.21
CA PHE A 320 4.16 0.97 18.41
C PHE A 320 3.99 1.26 16.90
N ASN A 321 3.65 2.50 16.54
CA ASN A 321 3.37 2.95 15.17
C ASN A 321 4.45 3.89 14.59
N THR A 322 5.59 4.06 15.24
CA THR A 322 6.70 4.86 14.71
C THR A 322 7.82 3.96 14.22
N SER A 323 8.25 4.18 12.97
CA SER A 323 9.49 3.54 12.50
C SER A 323 10.66 4.09 13.31
N THR A 324 11.37 3.23 14.00
CA THR A 324 12.63 3.59 14.63
C THR A 324 13.74 3.59 13.59
N SER A 325 14.52 4.66 13.52
CA SER A 325 15.77 4.64 12.76
C SER A 325 16.91 4.19 13.69
N PRO A 326 17.72 3.21 13.31
CA PRO A 326 18.84 2.75 14.14
C PRO A 326 20.01 3.75 14.23
N GLY A 327 19.84 4.99 13.71
CA GLY A 327 20.91 5.95 13.58
C GLY A 327 21.71 5.77 12.29
N ARG A 328 22.89 6.39 12.24
CA ARG A 328 23.78 6.32 11.07
C ARG A 328 24.46 4.96 10.97
N ASN A 329 24.42 4.37 9.76
CA ASN A 329 25.10 3.11 9.47
C ASN A 329 26.03 3.26 8.27
N TYR A 330 27.12 2.50 8.30
CA TYR A 330 28.11 2.42 7.22
C TYR A 330 28.14 1.00 6.69
N PHE A 331 28.28 0.85 5.38
CA PHE A 331 28.42 -0.48 4.78
C PHE A 331 29.37 -0.47 3.59
N ILE A 332 29.95 -1.62 3.33
CA ILE A 332 30.70 -1.92 2.12
C ILE A 332 30.16 -3.25 1.57
N ALA A 333 29.95 -3.28 0.27
CA ALA A 333 29.51 -4.48 -0.46
C ALA A 333 30.42 -4.69 -1.68
N CYS A 334 30.75 -5.93 -1.93
CA CYS A 334 31.49 -6.36 -3.10
C CYS A 334 30.65 -7.38 -3.88
N ASN A 335 30.39 -7.10 -5.17
CA ASN A 335 29.64 -7.98 -6.05
C ASN A 335 30.55 -8.37 -7.21
N TYR A 336 30.73 -9.67 -7.39
CA TYR A 336 31.44 -10.25 -8.53
C TYR A 336 30.52 -11.16 -9.30
N THR A 337 30.44 -10.94 -10.63
CA THR A 337 29.65 -11.77 -11.53
C THR A 337 30.60 -12.62 -12.36
N LEU A 338 30.43 -13.95 -12.32
CA LEU A 338 31.18 -14.92 -13.07
C LEU A 338 30.81 -14.93 -14.57
#